data_a58ec3c928db402c003460ad5610f027
#
_entry.id   a58ec3c928db402c003460ad5610f027
#
_cell.length_a   1.000
_cell.length_b   1.000
_cell.length_c   1.000
_cell.angle_alpha   90.00
_cell.angle_beta   90.00
_cell.angle_gamma   90.00
#
_symmetry.space_group_name_H-M   'P 1'
#
loop_
_entity.id
_entity.type
_entity.pdbx_description
1 polymer ?
#
loop_
_entity_poly.entity_id
_entity_poly.type
_entity_poly.pdbx_seq_one_letter_code
_entity_poly.pdbx_strand_id
1 'polypeptide(L)'
;MRALVVEKNEAGETRAGVQEVSEDHLPPGDVTVAVDYSTLNYKDGLCTGSGGGLVKVWPHVPGVDFAGTVEKSGDARYRPGDKVILGGWRVGEIWWGGFAQKACVRADWLVPLPKGLTTRQAMAVGTAGLS
;
A
#
# COMPACT_ATOMS: atom_id res chain seq x y z
N MET A 1 13.02 4.96 3.58
CA MET A 1 12.39 3.63 3.50
C MET A 1 12.55 3.02 2.12
N ARG A 2 12.55 1.72 2.03
CA ARG A 2 12.57 1.04 0.73
C ARG A 2 11.17 0.84 0.20
N ALA A 3 11.00 1.08 -1.10
CA ALA A 3 9.73 0.93 -1.79
C ALA A 3 9.97 0.47 -3.22
N LEU A 4 8.99 -0.27 -3.76
CA LEU A 4 8.95 -0.54 -5.19
C LEU A 4 8.30 0.67 -5.86
N VAL A 5 9.10 1.44 -6.58
CA VAL A 5 8.65 2.68 -7.22
C VAL A 5 8.49 2.45 -8.71
N VAL A 6 7.36 2.86 -9.24
CA VAL A 6 7.10 2.86 -10.69
C VAL A 6 7.19 4.31 -11.17
N GLU A 7 8.04 4.54 -12.14
CA GLU A 7 8.26 5.85 -12.73
C GLU A 7 7.91 5.83 -14.21
N LYS A 8 7.51 6.99 -14.70
CA LYS A 8 7.23 7.19 -16.12
C LYS A 8 8.19 8.23 -16.65
N ASN A 9 8.91 7.91 -17.73
CA ASN A 9 9.83 8.86 -18.36
C ASN A 9 9.11 9.76 -19.38
N GLU A 10 9.84 10.71 -19.97
CA GLU A 10 9.32 11.64 -20.95
C GLU A 10 8.76 10.95 -22.19
N ALA A 11 9.29 9.80 -22.56
CA ALA A 11 8.83 9.01 -23.69
C ALA A 11 7.56 8.19 -23.39
N GLY A 12 7.07 8.26 -22.14
CA GLY A 12 5.89 7.50 -21.71
C GLY A 12 6.19 6.07 -21.31
N GLU A 13 7.45 5.68 -21.23
CA GLU A 13 7.86 4.35 -20.79
C GLU A 13 7.87 4.27 -19.27
N THR A 14 7.40 3.15 -18.73
CA THR A 14 7.38 2.91 -17.29
C THR A 14 8.55 2.01 -16.88
N ARG A 15 9.09 2.27 -15.69
CA ARG A 15 10.15 1.47 -15.08
C ARG A 15 9.82 1.25 -13.61
N ALA A 16 9.90 0.02 -13.17
CA ALA A 16 9.70 -0.34 -11.76
C ALA A 16 11.03 -0.82 -11.16
N GLY A 17 11.30 -0.41 -9.93
CA GLY A 17 12.49 -0.85 -9.22
C GLY A 17 12.41 -0.49 -7.75
N VAL A 18 13.18 -1.21 -6.93
CA VAL A 18 13.27 -0.91 -5.50
C VAL A 18 14.20 0.29 -5.31
N GLN A 19 13.71 1.30 -4.60
CA GLN A 19 14.43 2.54 -4.35
C GLN A 19 14.34 2.91 -2.87
N GLU A 20 15.33 3.67 -2.40
CA GLU A 20 15.25 4.34 -1.11
C GLU A 20 14.47 5.64 -1.29
N VAL A 21 13.37 5.79 -0.55
CA VAL A 21 12.46 6.93 -0.67
C VAL A 21 12.29 7.59 0.70
N SER A 22 12.25 8.91 0.74
CA SER A 22 11.96 9.64 1.97
C SER A 22 10.50 9.42 2.38
N GLU A 23 10.28 9.25 3.67
CA GLU A 23 8.92 9.14 4.21
C GLU A 23 8.09 10.41 3.96
N ASP A 24 8.74 11.55 3.73
CA ASP A 24 8.07 12.80 3.42
C ASP A 24 7.31 12.74 2.08
N HIS A 25 7.63 11.79 1.22
CA HIS A 25 6.94 11.58 -0.04
C HIS A 25 5.66 10.78 0.09
N LEU A 26 5.36 10.21 1.26
CA LEU A 26 4.11 9.51 1.48
C LEU A 26 2.92 10.46 1.31
N PRO A 27 1.82 10.00 0.70
CA PRO A 27 0.61 10.82 0.58
C PRO A 27 0.08 11.25 1.96
N PRO A 28 -0.57 12.40 2.06
CA PRO A 28 -1.09 12.89 3.34
C PRO A 28 -2.32 12.11 3.78
N GLY A 29 -2.13 11.17 4.72
CA GLY A 29 -3.18 10.38 5.32
C GLY A 29 -3.25 10.56 6.82
N ASP A 30 -4.24 9.95 7.45
CA ASP A 30 -4.47 10.04 8.90
C ASP A 30 -3.59 9.09 9.69
N VAL A 31 -3.24 7.95 9.10
CA VAL A 31 -2.57 6.84 9.77
C VAL A 31 -1.37 6.39 8.97
N THR A 32 -0.22 6.33 9.63
CA THR A 32 1.00 5.76 9.05
C THR A 32 1.15 4.32 9.55
N VAL A 33 1.25 3.38 8.62
CA VAL A 33 1.34 1.96 8.90
C VAL A 33 2.72 1.43 8.49
N ALA A 34 3.40 0.75 9.42
CA ALA A 34 4.56 -0.06 9.08
C ALA A 34 4.04 -1.35 8.44
N VAL A 35 4.27 -1.51 7.14
CA VAL A 35 3.75 -2.65 6.38
C VAL A 35 4.50 -3.92 6.76
N ASP A 36 3.80 -4.91 7.28
CA ASP A 36 4.37 -6.22 7.60
C ASP A 36 4.36 -7.12 6.36
N TYR A 37 3.21 -7.18 5.67
CA TYR A 37 3.01 -8.03 4.49
C TYR A 37 2.09 -7.35 3.49
N SER A 38 2.32 -7.64 2.22
CA SER A 38 1.45 -7.26 1.12
C SER A 38 1.24 -8.48 0.24
N THR A 39 0.36 -8.41 -0.74
CA THR A 39 0.13 -9.51 -1.68
C THR A 39 0.23 -9.01 -3.10
N LEU A 40 0.45 -9.94 -4.03
CA LEU A 40 0.48 -9.62 -5.45
C LEU A 40 -0.87 -9.96 -6.07
N ASN A 41 -1.50 -8.97 -6.69
CA ASN A 41 -2.77 -9.10 -7.37
C ASN A 41 -2.62 -8.72 -8.84
N TYR A 42 -3.61 -9.07 -9.65
CA TYR A 42 -3.62 -8.74 -11.08
C TYR A 42 -3.48 -7.23 -11.31
N LYS A 43 -4.16 -6.42 -10.51
CA LYS A 43 -4.05 -4.94 -10.60
C LYS A 43 -2.64 -4.44 -10.34
N ASP A 44 -1.93 -5.07 -9.42
CA ASP A 44 -0.54 -4.70 -9.13
C ASP A 44 0.35 -4.93 -10.36
N GLY A 45 0.13 -6.04 -11.06
CA GLY A 45 0.80 -6.32 -12.32
C GLY A 45 0.51 -5.27 -13.39
N LEU A 46 -0.74 -4.82 -13.49
CA LEU A 46 -1.13 -3.76 -14.41
C LEU A 46 -0.47 -2.43 -14.04
N CYS A 47 -0.36 -2.14 -12.73
CA CYS A 47 0.25 -0.91 -12.25
C CYS A 47 1.76 -0.86 -12.49
N THR A 48 2.43 -2.02 -12.49
CA THR A 48 3.88 -2.10 -12.71
C THR A 48 4.26 -2.23 -14.19
N GLY A 49 3.31 -2.66 -15.03
CA GLY A 49 3.53 -2.86 -16.44
C GLY A 49 3.33 -1.59 -17.28
N SER A 50 3.87 -1.59 -18.48
CA SER A 50 3.78 -0.46 -19.40
C SER A 50 2.37 -0.19 -19.92
N GLY A 51 1.47 -1.17 -19.84
CA GLY A 51 0.08 -1.04 -20.25
C GLY A 51 -0.88 -0.59 -19.18
N GLY A 52 -0.38 -0.22 -18.01
CA GLY A 52 -1.23 0.08 -16.88
C GLY A 52 -1.88 1.45 -16.93
N GLY A 53 -3.05 1.57 -17.55
CA GLY A 53 -3.84 2.80 -17.50
C GLY A 53 -4.44 3.10 -16.12
N LEU A 54 -4.18 2.26 -15.11
CA LEU A 54 -4.70 2.43 -13.75
C LEU A 54 -3.95 3.48 -12.95
N VAL A 55 -2.65 3.61 -13.17
CA VAL A 55 -1.83 4.60 -12.45
C VAL A 55 -1.98 5.96 -13.10
N LYS A 56 -2.33 6.96 -12.31
CA LYS A 56 -2.58 8.32 -12.76
C LYS A 56 -1.56 9.33 -12.25
N VAL A 57 -0.85 9.00 -11.20
CA VAL A 57 0.12 9.90 -10.55
C VAL A 57 1.48 9.20 -10.49
N TRP A 58 2.52 9.89 -10.93
CA TRP A 58 3.90 9.38 -10.99
C TRP A 58 4.84 10.29 -10.20
N PRO A 59 5.86 9.77 -9.52
CA PRO A 59 6.14 8.35 -9.29
C PRO A 59 5.07 7.69 -8.43
N HIS A 60 4.96 6.36 -8.48
CA HIS A 60 3.90 5.63 -7.80
C HIS A 60 4.45 4.38 -7.09
N VAL A 61 3.81 4.01 -6.00
CA VAL A 61 4.09 2.76 -5.27
C VAL A 61 2.82 1.90 -5.36
N PRO A 62 2.88 0.76 -6.07
CA PRO A 62 1.73 -0.14 -6.17
C PRO A 62 1.50 -0.94 -4.88
N GLY A 63 0.57 -1.87 -4.91
CA GLY A 63 0.20 -2.71 -3.77
C GLY A 63 -1.21 -2.35 -3.29
N VAL A 64 -2.22 -3.07 -3.80
CA VAL A 64 -3.64 -2.76 -3.54
C VAL A 64 -4.10 -3.19 -2.15
N ASP A 65 -3.34 -4.06 -1.49
CA ASP A 65 -3.63 -4.48 -0.13
C ASP A 65 -2.35 -4.66 0.69
N PHE A 66 -2.51 -4.51 1.99
CA PHE A 66 -1.43 -4.77 2.95
C PHE A 66 -1.98 -5.02 4.33
N ALA A 67 -1.16 -5.60 5.18
CA ALA A 67 -1.41 -5.70 6.61
C ALA A 67 -0.17 -5.21 7.34
N GLY A 68 -0.36 -4.54 8.45
CA GLY A 68 0.76 -3.98 9.18
C GLY A 68 0.39 -3.49 10.56
N THR A 69 1.32 -2.73 11.11
CA THR A 69 1.24 -2.19 12.46
C THR A 69 1.21 -0.66 12.38
N VAL A 70 0.26 -0.05 13.05
CA VAL A 70 0.17 1.41 13.12
C VAL A 70 1.40 1.97 13.83
N GLU A 71 2.09 2.90 13.18
CA GLU A 71 3.21 3.65 13.77
C GLU A 71 2.77 4.98 14.35
N LYS A 72 1.94 5.71 13.57
CA LYS A 72 1.43 7.03 13.93
C LYS A 72 -0.04 7.11 13.51
N SER A 73 -0.84 7.80 14.30
CA SER A 73 -2.26 7.97 13.99
C SER A 73 -2.74 9.34 14.44
N GLY A 74 -3.40 10.04 13.53
CA GLY A 74 -4.18 11.24 13.85
C GLY A 74 -5.65 10.95 14.08
N ASP A 75 -6.06 9.67 14.03
CA ASP A 75 -7.45 9.26 14.20
C ASP A 75 -7.61 8.48 15.50
N ALA A 76 -8.63 8.80 16.28
CA ALA A 76 -8.86 8.20 17.59
C ALA A 76 -9.20 6.71 17.54
N ARG A 77 -9.62 6.19 16.38
CA ARG A 77 -9.94 4.76 16.20
C ARG A 77 -8.71 3.85 16.23
N TYR A 78 -7.54 4.41 15.93
CA TYR A 78 -6.29 3.66 15.82
C TYR A 78 -5.20 4.28 16.68
N ARG A 79 -4.36 3.43 17.25
CA ARG A 79 -3.22 3.82 18.09
C ARG A 79 -1.96 3.12 17.62
N PRO A 80 -0.77 3.70 17.86
CA PRO A 80 0.48 3.00 17.59
C PRO A 80 0.49 1.61 18.22
N GLY A 81 0.87 0.60 17.45
CA GLY A 81 0.88 -0.80 17.86
C GLY A 81 -0.34 -1.59 17.40
N ASP A 82 -1.41 -0.96 16.98
CA ASP A 82 -2.58 -1.66 16.46
C ASP A 82 -2.26 -2.37 15.15
N LYS A 83 -2.78 -3.58 14.99
CA LYS A 83 -2.67 -4.36 13.76
C LYS A 83 -3.86 -4.07 12.87
N VAL A 84 -3.60 -3.76 11.61
CA VAL A 84 -4.61 -3.32 10.64
C VAL A 84 -4.44 -3.99 9.28
N ILE A 85 -5.52 -3.99 8.52
CA ILE A 85 -5.57 -4.49 7.14
C ILE A 85 -6.13 -3.39 6.25
N LEU A 86 -5.61 -3.27 5.04
CA LEU A 86 -6.19 -2.45 3.98
C LEU A 86 -6.37 -3.30 2.74
N GLY A 87 -7.53 -3.17 2.09
CA GLY A 87 -7.79 -3.79 0.79
C GLY A 87 -8.65 -2.88 -0.07
N GLY A 88 -8.18 -2.58 -1.26
CA GLY A 88 -8.93 -1.76 -2.22
C GLY A 88 -8.78 -0.25 -2.01
N TRP A 89 -9.88 0.48 -2.17
CA TRP A 89 -9.96 1.94 -2.06
C TRP A 89 -9.05 2.69 -3.04
N ARG A 90 -8.70 2.06 -4.16
CA ARG A 90 -7.76 2.55 -5.18
C ARG A 90 -6.35 2.84 -4.65
N VAL A 91 -6.04 2.33 -3.47
CA VAL A 91 -4.68 2.31 -2.95
C VAL A 91 -3.86 1.38 -3.87
N GLY A 92 -2.65 1.79 -4.22
CA GLY A 92 -1.85 1.09 -5.22
C GLY A 92 -2.18 1.50 -6.66
N GLU A 93 -3.20 2.31 -6.88
CA GLU A 93 -3.56 2.86 -8.21
C GLU A 93 -3.33 4.38 -8.24
N ILE A 94 -4.05 5.12 -7.39
CA ILE A 94 -3.96 6.58 -7.31
C ILE A 94 -3.36 7.07 -5.99
N TRP A 95 -3.15 6.18 -5.05
CA TRP A 95 -2.57 6.44 -3.73
C TRP A 95 -1.46 5.43 -3.50
N TRP A 96 -0.34 5.85 -2.94
CA TRP A 96 0.79 4.95 -2.70
C TRP A 96 0.40 3.77 -1.83
N GLY A 97 0.69 2.57 -2.31
CA GLY A 97 0.21 1.31 -1.74
C GLY A 97 1.22 0.57 -0.89
N GLY A 98 1.02 -0.75 -0.77
CA GLY A 98 1.69 -1.62 0.18
C GLY A 98 3.06 -2.17 -0.23
N PHE A 99 3.54 -1.88 -1.45
CA PHE A 99 4.87 -2.36 -1.87
C PHE A 99 5.96 -1.42 -1.37
N ALA A 100 5.91 -1.11 -0.08
CA ALA A 100 6.86 -0.26 0.62
C ALA A 100 6.91 -0.67 2.09
N GLN A 101 7.96 -0.24 2.79
CA GLN A 101 8.08 -0.50 4.22
C GLN A 101 7.02 0.23 5.04
N LYS A 102 6.53 1.36 4.54
CA LYS A 102 5.49 2.15 5.21
C LYS A 102 4.48 2.67 4.20
N ALA A 103 3.25 2.83 4.66
CA ALA A 103 2.17 3.45 3.90
C ALA A 103 1.45 4.46 4.78
N CYS A 104 1.02 5.57 4.21
CA CYS A 104 0.21 6.56 4.91
C CYS A 104 -1.16 6.62 4.22
N VAL A 105 -2.22 6.30 4.95
CA VAL A 105 -3.56 6.13 4.40
C VAL A 105 -4.61 6.78 5.28
N ARG A 106 -5.85 6.85 4.76
CA ARG A 106 -6.97 7.35 5.55
C ARG A 106 -7.49 6.25 6.47
N ALA A 107 -7.81 6.62 7.70
CA ALA A 107 -8.32 5.69 8.71
C ALA A 107 -9.58 4.96 8.24
N ASP A 108 -10.44 5.62 7.45
CA ASP A 108 -11.66 5.03 6.93
C ASP A 108 -11.42 3.82 6.02
N TRP A 109 -10.22 3.70 5.47
CA TRP A 109 -9.86 2.60 4.56
C TRP A 109 -9.30 1.38 5.29
N LEU A 110 -8.99 1.53 6.57
CA LEU A 110 -8.40 0.46 7.39
C LEU A 110 -9.47 -0.33 8.11
N VAL A 111 -9.16 -1.59 8.35
CA VAL A 111 -9.96 -2.51 9.16
C VAL A 111 -9.04 -3.11 10.23
N PRO A 112 -9.49 -3.20 11.49
CA PRO A 112 -8.69 -3.88 12.51
C PRO A 112 -8.47 -5.34 12.14
N LEU A 113 -7.28 -5.86 12.42
CA LEU A 113 -6.98 -7.27 12.20
C LEU A 113 -7.88 -8.13 13.10
N PRO A 114 -8.63 -9.09 12.55
CA PRO A 114 -9.45 -9.98 13.37
C PRO A 114 -8.62 -10.76 14.39
N LYS A 115 -9.18 -10.98 15.56
CA LYS A 115 -8.53 -11.82 16.59
C LYS A 115 -8.30 -13.22 16.06
N GLY A 116 -7.13 -13.78 16.39
CA GLY A 116 -6.74 -15.12 15.96
C GLY A 116 -6.05 -15.16 14.61
N LEU A 117 -5.95 -14.02 13.90
CA LEU A 117 -5.19 -13.93 12.66
C LEU A 117 -3.91 -13.13 12.87
N THR A 118 -2.86 -13.52 12.15
CA THR A 118 -1.64 -12.71 12.02
C THR A 118 -1.72 -11.87 10.75
N THR A 119 -0.90 -10.82 10.65
CA THR A 119 -0.79 -10.02 9.44
C THR A 119 -0.40 -10.88 8.23
N ARG A 120 0.46 -11.88 8.44
CA ARG A 120 0.84 -12.84 7.41
C ARG A 120 -0.34 -13.65 6.92
N GLN A 121 -1.15 -14.18 7.83
CA GLN A 121 -2.35 -14.97 7.48
C GLN A 121 -3.38 -14.12 6.74
N ALA A 122 -3.59 -12.88 7.18
CA ALA A 122 -4.51 -11.96 6.52
C ALA A 122 -4.09 -11.73 5.07
N MET A 123 -2.80 -11.56 4.81
CA MET A 123 -2.31 -11.34 3.45
C MET A 123 -2.24 -12.62 2.63
N ALA A 124 -2.16 -13.79 3.26
CA ALA A 124 -2.29 -15.07 2.55
C ALA A 124 -3.69 -15.23 1.95
N VAL A 125 -4.72 -14.70 2.62
CA VAL A 125 -6.09 -14.61 2.08
C VAL A 125 -6.16 -13.48 1.05
N GLY A 126 -5.73 -12.26 1.43
CA GLY A 126 -5.64 -11.09 0.57
C GLY A 126 -6.96 -10.63 -0.03
N THR A 127 -6.87 -9.65 -0.93
CA THR A 127 -8.03 -9.12 -1.64
C THR A 127 -8.73 -10.21 -2.48
N ALA A 128 -7.96 -11.05 -3.14
CA ALA A 128 -8.50 -12.13 -3.98
C ALA A 128 -9.28 -13.16 -3.16
N GLY A 129 -8.85 -13.46 -1.94
CA GLY A 129 -9.53 -14.41 -1.06
C GLY A 129 -10.75 -13.83 -0.35
N LEU A 130 -10.79 -12.51 -0.19
CA LEU A 130 -11.90 -11.81 0.48
C LEU A 130 -13.03 -11.41 -0.47
N SER A 131 -12.76 -11.45 -1.74
CA SER A 131 -13.78 -11.14 -2.77
C SER A 131 -14.66 -12.36 -3.17
#